data_7201eb8bebada676458fe431b157f7b9
#
_entry.id   7201eb8bebada676458fe431b157f7b9
#
_cell.length_a   1.000
_cell.length_b   1.000
_cell.length_c   1.000
_cell.angle_alpha   90.00
_cell.angle_beta   90.00
_cell.angle_gamma   90.00
#
_symmetry.space_group_name_H-M   'P 1'
#
loop_
_entity.id
_entity.type
_entity.pdbx_description
1 polymer ?
#
loop_
_entity_poly.entity_id
_entity_poly.type
_entity_poly.pdbx_seq_one_letter_code
_entity_poly.pdbx_strand_id
1 'polypeptide(L)'
;MKSVLRICAALFCLAAAAYFLLPLTFGVFHIGMLYPAALFLLCAAALLFPAAVHRLFTGKLRKAAIAVTAALSAAVVCVLAVCLLIGLAANDPPADGEDVTVVVLGCQVIGERPSVMLQARINAAFAYLSAHPDAPCIATGGKGDNENISEAECIRRELVAMGIDKKRIYIENQSVNTAENMAFSAAIIEREGLPTTVAVVSDNFHQLRASIFAARCGLDARSVGCSSHWMLGPGYWTREVLALGAAFIRGY
;
A
#
# COMPACT_ATOMS: atom_id res chain seq x y z
N MET A 1 -17.03 -37.61 -6.16
CA MET A 1 -16.92 -36.51 -5.18
C MET A 1 -15.51 -35.92 -5.09
N LYS A 2 -14.43 -36.67 -4.76
CA LYS A 2 -13.05 -36.17 -4.64
C LYS A 2 -12.50 -35.50 -5.93
N SER A 3 -12.80 -36.02 -7.12
CA SER A 3 -12.35 -35.44 -8.41
C SER A 3 -13.06 -34.12 -8.73
N VAL A 4 -14.37 -34.03 -8.46
CA VAL A 4 -15.15 -32.80 -8.69
C VAL A 4 -14.61 -31.67 -7.78
N LEU A 5 -14.44 -31.93 -6.47
CA LEU A 5 -13.90 -30.93 -5.53
C LEU A 5 -12.52 -30.42 -5.96
N ARG A 6 -11.65 -31.33 -6.45
CA ARG A 6 -10.32 -30.98 -6.95
C ARG A 6 -10.38 -30.07 -8.19
N ILE A 7 -11.29 -30.37 -9.14
CA ILE A 7 -11.49 -29.55 -10.34
C ILE A 7 -12.01 -28.16 -9.93
N CYS A 8 -13.01 -28.09 -9.04
CA CYS A 8 -13.52 -26.81 -8.55
C CYS A 8 -12.43 -25.98 -7.87
N ALA A 9 -11.58 -26.60 -7.05
CA ALA A 9 -10.44 -25.91 -6.42
C ALA A 9 -9.42 -25.43 -7.46
N ALA A 10 -9.13 -26.20 -8.49
CA ALA A 10 -8.24 -25.79 -9.57
C ALA A 10 -8.82 -24.61 -10.37
N LEU A 11 -10.10 -24.64 -10.69
CA LEU A 11 -10.79 -23.51 -11.35
C LEU A 11 -10.77 -22.24 -10.49
N PHE A 12 -10.98 -22.37 -9.18
CA PHE A 12 -10.83 -21.23 -8.25
C PHE A 12 -9.42 -20.65 -8.30
N CYS A 13 -8.39 -21.50 -8.26
CA CYS A 13 -6.99 -21.02 -8.36
C CYS A 13 -6.72 -20.32 -9.70
N LEU A 14 -7.23 -20.83 -10.81
CA LEU A 14 -7.09 -20.19 -12.12
C LEU A 14 -7.80 -18.83 -12.16
N ALA A 15 -9.01 -18.75 -11.62
CA ALA A 15 -9.75 -17.48 -11.52
C ALA A 15 -9.01 -16.45 -10.62
N ALA A 16 -8.45 -16.90 -9.50
CA ALA A 16 -7.65 -16.05 -8.61
C ALA A 16 -6.37 -15.56 -9.32
N ALA A 17 -5.66 -16.42 -10.05
CA ALA A 17 -4.51 -16.00 -10.84
C ALA A 17 -4.88 -14.96 -11.89
N ALA A 18 -5.99 -15.18 -12.63
CA ALA A 18 -6.49 -14.24 -13.62
C ALA A 18 -6.87 -12.89 -12.98
N TYR A 19 -7.48 -12.91 -11.80
CA TYR A 19 -7.82 -11.70 -11.04
C TYR A 19 -6.59 -10.85 -10.68
N PHE A 20 -5.51 -11.48 -10.20
CA PHE A 20 -4.26 -10.76 -9.93
C PHE A 20 -3.60 -10.20 -11.20
N LEU A 21 -3.81 -10.82 -12.35
CA LEU A 21 -3.27 -10.35 -13.63
C LEU A 21 -4.19 -9.36 -14.36
N LEU A 22 -5.43 -9.19 -13.91
CA LEU A 22 -6.42 -8.30 -14.53
C LEU A 22 -5.90 -6.85 -14.73
N PRO A 23 -5.16 -6.21 -13.77
CA PRO A 23 -4.66 -4.86 -13.96
C PRO A 23 -3.70 -4.68 -15.14
N LEU A 24 -3.07 -5.77 -15.63
CA LEU A 24 -2.23 -5.72 -16.85
C LEU A 24 -3.01 -5.25 -18.07
N THR A 25 -4.30 -5.55 -18.16
CA THR A 25 -5.17 -5.13 -19.28
C THR A 25 -5.35 -3.61 -19.34
N PHE A 26 -5.04 -2.91 -18.24
CA PHE A 26 -5.11 -1.46 -18.10
C PHE A 26 -3.72 -0.80 -18.03
N GLY A 27 -2.67 -1.53 -18.39
CA GLY A 27 -1.29 -1.03 -18.39
C GLY A 27 -0.65 -0.91 -17.01
N VAL A 28 -1.28 -1.42 -15.96
CA VAL A 28 -0.69 -1.43 -14.60
C VAL A 28 0.15 -2.69 -14.43
N PHE A 29 1.44 -2.51 -14.14
CA PHE A 29 2.39 -3.59 -13.93
C PHE A 29 3.22 -3.38 -12.68
N HIS A 30 3.22 -4.35 -11.76
CA HIS A 30 4.13 -4.41 -10.62
C HIS A 30 4.27 -5.83 -10.06
N ILE A 31 5.37 -6.08 -9.34
CA ILE A 31 5.73 -7.41 -8.82
C ILE A 31 4.66 -8.04 -7.92
N GLY A 32 3.91 -7.22 -7.16
CA GLY A 32 2.85 -7.70 -6.26
C GLY A 32 1.68 -8.41 -6.95
N MET A 33 1.59 -8.35 -8.29
CA MET A 33 0.61 -9.09 -9.09
C MET A 33 1.16 -10.45 -9.50
N LEU A 34 2.46 -10.53 -9.78
CA LEU A 34 3.07 -11.70 -10.41
C LEU A 34 3.23 -12.87 -9.46
N TYR A 35 3.75 -12.65 -8.24
CA TYR A 35 4.03 -13.77 -7.36
C TYR A 35 2.77 -14.45 -6.79
N PRO A 36 1.67 -13.74 -6.44
CA PRO A 36 0.43 -14.43 -6.08
C PRO A 36 -0.19 -15.17 -7.26
N ALA A 37 -0.17 -14.56 -8.47
CA ALA A 37 -0.64 -15.24 -9.68
C ALA A 37 0.15 -16.52 -9.94
N ALA A 38 1.49 -16.48 -9.86
CA ALA A 38 2.34 -17.66 -10.01
C ALA A 38 2.03 -18.74 -8.96
N LEU A 39 1.82 -18.34 -7.69
CA LEU A 39 1.45 -19.27 -6.62
C LEU A 39 0.12 -19.97 -6.92
N PHE A 40 -0.91 -19.21 -7.31
CA PHE A 40 -2.21 -19.79 -7.68
C PHE A 40 -2.12 -20.71 -8.91
N LEU A 41 -1.31 -20.38 -9.92
CA LEU A 41 -1.05 -21.23 -11.08
C LEU A 41 -0.35 -22.54 -10.68
N LEU A 42 0.62 -22.47 -9.77
CA LEU A 42 1.29 -23.66 -9.23
C LEU A 42 0.32 -24.55 -8.45
N CYS A 43 -0.56 -23.95 -7.62
CA CYS A 43 -1.62 -24.68 -6.93
C CYS A 43 -2.59 -25.34 -7.90
N ALA A 44 -3.04 -24.63 -8.95
CA ALA A 44 -3.91 -25.20 -9.98
C ALA A 44 -3.23 -26.38 -10.70
N ALA A 45 -1.96 -26.25 -11.07
CA ALA A 45 -1.19 -27.33 -11.70
C ALA A 45 -1.07 -28.54 -10.77
N ALA A 46 -0.76 -28.33 -9.48
CA ALA A 46 -0.70 -29.41 -8.50
C ALA A 46 -2.04 -30.16 -8.35
N LEU A 47 -3.15 -29.43 -8.37
CA LEU A 47 -4.50 -30.01 -8.31
C LEU A 47 -4.88 -30.75 -9.60
N LEU A 48 -4.46 -30.27 -10.77
CA LEU A 48 -4.78 -30.90 -12.06
C LEU A 48 -3.89 -32.11 -12.35
N PHE A 49 -2.63 -32.11 -11.89
CA PHE A 49 -1.63 -33.16 -12.15
C PHE A 49 -1.20 -33.92 -10.89
N PRO A 50 -2.12 -34.59 -10.15
CA PRO A 50 -1.80 -35.24 -8.88
C PRO A 50 -0.77 -36.39 -9.01
N ALA A 51 -0.72 -37.06 -10.16
CA ALA A 51 0.26 -38.10 -10.42
C ALA A 51 1.69 -37.55 -10.48
N ALA A 52 1.87 -36.35 -11.05
CA ALA A 52 3.16 -35.66 -11.06
C ALA A 52 3.57 -35.26 -9.63
N VAL A 53 2.65 -34.69 -8.84
CA VAL A 53 2.88 -34.36 -7.43
C VAL A 53 3.28 -35.62 -6.65
N HIS A 54 2.54 -36.72 -6.79
CA HIS A 54 2.86 -37.97 -6.13
C HIS A 54 4.29 -38.46 -6.45
N ARG A 55 4.71 -38.40 -7.72
CA ARG A 55 6.07 -38.77 -8.14
C ARG A 55 7.15 -37.87 -7.50
N LEU A 56 6.89 -36.57 -7.35
CA LEU A 56 7.83 -35.67 -6.68
C LEU A 56 8.01 -36.03 -5.21
N PHE A 57 6.94 -36.40 -4.51
CA PHE A 57 6.96 -36.69 -3.07
C PHE A 57 7.33 -38.17 -2.74
N THR A 58 7.38 -39.05 -3.73
CA THR A 58 7.79 -40.48 -3.55
C THR A 58 9.08 -40.82 -4.25
N GLY A 59 9.53 -40.02 -5.23
CA GLY A 59 10.72 -40.26 -6.05
C GLY A 59 12.03 -39.75 -5.42
N LYS A 60 13.08 -39.73 -6.24
CA LYS A 60 14.43 -39.27 -5.84
C LYS A 60 14.46 -37.83 -5.33
N LEU A 61 13.50 -36.97 -5.77
CA LEU A 61 13.39 -35.56 -5.40
C LEU A 61 12.56 -35.31 -4.14
N ARG A 62 12.12 -36.38 -3.43
CA ARG A 62 11.22 -36.26 -2.26
C ARG A 62 11.69 -35.23 -1.22
N LYS A 63 12.97 -35.31 -0.82
CA LYS A 63 13.52 -34.38 0.20
C LYS A 63 13.49 -32.95 -0.27
N ALA A 64 13.85 -32.68 -1.53
CA ALA A 64 13.80 -31.36 -2.13
C ALA A 64 12.34 -30.85 -2.25
N ALA A 65 11.41 -31.71 -2.69
CA ALA A 65 9.98 -31.36 -2.77
C ALA A 65 9.42 -30.97 -1.40
N ILE A 66 9.71 -31.72 -0.35
CA ILE A 66 9.30 -31.40 1.03
C ILE A 66 9.90 -30.06 1.48
N ALA A 67 11.22 -29.86 1.27
CA ALA A 67 11.89 -28.62 1.66
C ALA A 67 11.31 -27.39 0.94
N VAL A 68 11.08 -27.48 -0.37
CA VAL A 68 10.47 -26.39 -1.16
C VAL A 68 9.05 -26.12 -0.69
N THR A 69 8.24 -27.16 -0.47
CA THR A 69 6.86 -26.97 0.02
C THR A 69 6.85 -26.32 1.40
N ALA A 70 7.72 -26.74 2.31
CA ALA A 70 7.84 -26.14 3.64
C ALA A 70 8.26 -24.66 3.56
N ALA A 71 9.25 -24.33 2.70
CA ALA A 71 9.68 -22.95 2.49
C ALA A 71 8.57 -22.06 1.91
N LEU A 72 7.84 -22.58 0.90
CA LEU A 72 6.69 -21.85 0.33
C LEU A 72 5.57 -21.66 1.36
N SER A 73 5.28 -22.67 2.18
CA SER A 73 4.27 -22.55 3.24
C SER A 73 4.68 -21.51 4.28
N ALA A 74 5.96 -21.51 4.71
CA ALA A 74 6.48 -20.50 5.63
C ALA A 74 6.40 -19.08 5.02
N ALA A 75 6.75 -18.92 3.75
CA ALA A 75 6.63 -17.65 3.05
C ALA A 75 5.17 -17.15 3.00
N VAL A 76 4.20 -18.03 2.73
CA VAL A 76 2.77 -17.68 2.75
C VAL A 76 2.35 -17.24 4.15
N VAL A 77 2.75 -17.94 5.20
CA VAL A 77 2.45 -17.54 6.59
C VAL A 77 3.04 -16.17 6.90
N CYS A 78 4.29 -15.90 6.51
CA CYS A 78 4.90 -14.59 6.67
C CYS A 78 4.13 -13.48 5.93
N VAL A 79 3.72 -13.72 4.68
CA VAL A 79 2.91 -12.77 3.92
C VAL A 79 1.58 -12.46 4.62
N LEU A 80 0.88 -13.50 5.11
CA LEU A 80 -0.38 -13.33 5.83
C LEU A 80 -0.19 -12.56 7.14
N ALA A 81 0.88 -12.85 7.89
CA ALA A 81 1.22 -12.12 9.12
C ALA A 81 1.50 -10.63 8.84
N VAL A 82 2.27 -10.32 7.80
CA VAL A 82 2.54 -8.92 7.41
C VAL A 82 1.26 -8.24 6.93
N CYS A 83 0.40 -8.90 6.15
CA CYS A 83 -0.90 -8.35 5.75
C CYS A 83 -1.80 -8.05 6.96
N LEU A 84 -1.76 -8.90 7.99
CA LEU A 84 -2.47 -8.63 9.25
C LEU A 84 -1.93 -7.37 9.95
N LEU A 85 -0.60 -7.23 10.05
CA LEU A 85 0.02 -6.02 10.64
C LEU A 85 -0.33 -4.76 9.84
N ILE A 86 -0.35 -4.82 8.51
CA ILE A 86 -0.80 -3.72 7.65
C ILE A 86 -2.26 -3.37 7.97
N GLY A 87 -3.13 -4.38 8.10
CA GLY A 87 -4.54 -4.17 8.44
C GLY A 87 -4.73 -3.54 9.83
N LEU A 88 -3.92 -3.94 10.81
CA LEU A 88 -3.95 -3.33 12.16
C LEU A 88 -3.50 -1.86 12.11
N ALA A 89 -2.41 -1.56 11.42
CA ALA A 89 -1.93 -0.19 11.27
C ALA A 89 -2.90 0.73 10.51
N ALA A 90 -3.69 0.17 9.58
CA ALA A 90 -4.72 0.92 8.86
C ALA A 90 -5.94 1.28 9.74
N ASN A 91 -6.10 0.67 10.90
CA ASN A 91 -7.21 0.86 11.83
C ASN A 91 -6.78 1.55 13.14
N ASP A 92 -5.88 2.52 13.04
CA ASP A 92 -5.42 3.35 14.16
C ASP A 92 -5.72 4.84 13.87
N PRO A 93 -7.00 5.26 13.86
CA PRO A 93 -7.36 6.64 13.57
C PRO A 93 -7.00 7.57 14.73
N PRO A 94 -6.87 8.90 14.47
CA PRO A 94 -6.77 9.88 15.54
C PRO A 94 -7.92 9.77 16.53
N ALA A 95 -7.63 9.98 17.81
CA ALA A 95 -8.67 10.03 18.83
C ALA A 95 -9.53 11.30 18.72
N ASP A 96 -10.74 11.25 19.27
CA ASP A 96 -11.62 12.43 19.29
C ASP A 96 -10.96 13.58 20.07
N GLY A 97 -10.78 14.73 19.39
CA GLY A 97 -10.15 15.92 19.98
C GLY A 97 -8.62 15.86 20.07
N GLU A 98 -7.97 14.85 19.49
CA GLU A 98 -6.52 14.79 19.38
C GLU A 98 -6.02 15.89 18.43
N ASP A 99 -5.06 16.71 18.90
CA ASP A 99 -4.45 17.76 18.09
C ASP A 99 -3.42 17.13 17.13
N VAL A 100 -3.68 17.21 15.84
CA VAL A 100 -2.89 16.51 14.82
C VAL A 100 -2.53 17.40 13.64
N THR A 101 -1.38 17.15 13.03
CA THR A 101 -1.04 17.64 11.70
C THR A 101 -1.44 16.60 10.66
N VAL A 102 -2.30 16.98 9.71
CA VAL A 102 -2.69 16.09 8.61
C VAL A 102 -1.57 16.03 7.58
N VAL A 103 -1.02 14.84 7.30
CA VAL A 103 0.02 14.62 6.29
C VAL A 103 -0.55 13.81 5.14
N VAL A 104 -0.78 14.46 3.99
CA VAL A 104 -1.35 13.81 2.79
C VAL A 104 -0.23 13.34 1.89
N LEU A 105 -0.02 12.01 1.83
CA LEU A 105 1.04 11.42 1.02
C LEU A 105 0.68 11.44 -0.47
N GLY A 106 1.62 11.92 -1.28
CA GLY A 106 1.56 11.84 -2.72
C GLY A 106 1.59 10.41 -3.26
N CYS A 107 1.18 10.22 -4.50
CA CYS A 107 1.17 8.92 -5.16
C CYS A 107 1.55 9.05 -6.64
N GLN A 108 0.74 9.70 -7.45
CA GLN A 108 0.98 9.90 -8.88
C GLN A 108 0.05 10.98 -9.42
N VAL A 109 0.59 11.81 -10.31
CA VAL A 109 -0.15 12.79 -11.09
C VAL A 109 -0.14 12.37 -12.57
N ILE A 110 -1.25 12.54 -13.27
CA ILE A 110 -1.38 12.27 -14.71
C ILE A 110 -1.57 13.62 -15.41
N GLY A 111 -0.49 14.12 -16.00
CA GLY A 111 -0.45 15.51 -16.48
C GLY A 111 -0.51 16.49 -15.30
N GLU A 112 -1.68 17.11 -15.06
CA GLU A 112 -1.93 17.98 -13.91
C GLU A 112 -3.08 17.49 -13.02
N ARG A 113 -3.60 16.29 -13.28
CA ARG A 113 -4.74 15.71 -12.55
C ARG A 113 -4.28 14.57 -11.64
N PRO A 114 -4.93 14.39 -10.49
CA PRO A 114 -4.62 13.27 -9.63
C PRO A 114 -4.94 11.93 -10.32
N SER A 115 -4.10 10.92 -10.11
CA SER A 115 -4.46 9.53 -10.41
C SER A 115 -5.66 9.10 -9.56
N VAL A 116 -6.29 7.98 -9.91
CA VAL A 116 -7.42 7.42 -9.14
C VAL A 116 -7.05 7.22 -7.66
N MET A 117 -5.82 6.78 -7.38
CA MET A 117 -5.34 6.57 -6.01
C MET A 117 -5.09 7.90 -5.30
N LEU A 118 -4.45 8.86 -5.94
CA LEU A 118 -4.23 10.18 -5.36
C LEU A 118 -5.56 10.90 -5.08
N GLN A 119 -6.54 10.77 -5.98
CA GLN A 119 -7.88 11.31 -5.76
C GLN A 119 -8.57 10.70 -4.54
N ALA A 120 -8.41 9.40 -4.30
CA ALA A 120 -8.96 8.75 -3.11
C ALA A 120 -8.34 9.31 -1.82
N ARG A 121 -7.02 9.56 -1.80
CA ARG A 121 -6.33 10.23 -0.69
C ARG A 121 -6.82 11.66 -0.49
N ILE A 122 -6.95 12.44 -1.56
CA ILE A 122 -7.46 13.82 -1.52
C ILE A 122 -8.87 13.85 -0.94
N ASN A 123 -9.75 12.93 -1.35
CA ASN A 123 -11.11 12.84 -0.83
C ASN A 123 -11.13 12.48 0.67
N ALA A 124 -10.27 11.57 1.12
CA ALA A 124 -10.12 11.23 2.53
C ALA A 124 -9.57 12.40 3.35
N ALA A 125 -8.56 13.12 2.82
CA ALA A 125 -8.02 14.33 3.42
C ALA A 125 -9.09 15.42 3.55
N PHE A 126 -9.86 15.65 2.49
CA PHE A 126 -10.96 16.62 2.50
C PHE A 126 -12.01 16.29 3.56
N ALA A 127 -12.43 15.02 3.64
CA ALA A 127 -13.42 14.60 4.63
C ALA A 127 -12.90 14.84 6.06
N TYR A 128 -11.63 14.49 6.34
CA TYR A 128 -11.02 14.71 7.64
C TYR A 128 -10.86 16.19 7.97
N LEU A 129 -10.29 17.00 7.05
CA LEU A 129 -10.04 18.44 7.23
C LEU A 129 -11.33 19.26 7.36
N SER A 130 -12.42 18.81 6.75
CA SER A 130 -13.74 19.44 6.87
C SER A 130 -14.36 19.20 8.24
N ALA A 131 -14.11 18.02 8.84
CA ALA A 131 -14.55 17.71 10.19
C ALA A 131 -13.66 18.35 11.28
N HIS A 132 -12.41 18.73 10.92
CA HIS A 132 -11.41 19.32 11.83
C HIS A 132 -10.91 20.66 11.26
N PRO A 133 -11.68 21.75 11.39
CA PRO A 133 -11.40 23.04 10.72
C PRO A 133 -10.08 23.69 11.17
N ASP A 134 -9.58 23.36 12.36
CA ASP A 134 -8.35 23.95 12.92
C ASP A 134 -7.09 23.13 12.59
N ALA A 135 -7.22 21.88 12.11
CA ALA A 135 -6.09 21.01 11.82
C ALA A 135 -5.25 21.56 10.65
N PRO A 136 -3.91 21.73 10.83
CA PRO A 136 -3.00 22.05 9.74
C PRO A 136 -2.82 20.84 8.81
N CYS A 137 -2.47 21.10 7.55
CA CYS A 137 -2.29 20.08 6.54
C CYS A 137 -0.95 20.25 5.84
N ILE A 138 -0.19 19.18 5.68
CA ILE A 138 0.99 19.12 4.81
C ILE A 138 0.64 18.26 3.60
N ALA A 139 0.67 18.86 2.42
CA ALA A 139 0.64 18.15 1.15
C ALA A 139 2.08 17.78 0.79
N THR A 140 2.41 16.48 0.72
CA THR A 140 3.78 16.02 0.47
C THR A 140 3.88 15.14 -0.76
N GLY A 141 4.94 15.31 -1.52
CA GLY A 141 5.24 14.56 -2.73
C GLY A 141 5.85 15.44 -3.82
N GLY A 142 7.02 15.05 -4.30
CA GLY A 142 7.74 15.74 -5.36
C GLY A 142 7.07 15.59 -6.73
N LYS A 143 7.83 15.87 -7.77
CA LYS A 143 7.42 15.75 -9.16
C LYS A 143 8.09 14.54 -9.81
N GLY A 144 7.31 13.57 -10.26
CA GLY A 144 7.80 12.45 -11.04
C GLY A 144 8.14 12.83 -12.49
N ASP A 145 8.91 11.98 -13.17
CA ASP A 145 9.43 12.25 -14.54
C ASP A 145 8.31 12.48 -15.58
N ASN A 146 7.15 11.86 -15.39
CA ASN A 146 6.01 11.95 -16.31
C ASN A 146 4.89 12.88 -15.78
N GLU A 147 5.19 13.75 -14.82
CA GLU A 147 4.24 14.65 -14.19
C GLU A 147 4.53 16.11 -14.60
N ASN A 148 3.49 16.91 -14.78
CA ASN A 148 3.65 18.33 -15.10
C ASN A 148 3.82 19.20 -13.87
N ILE A 149 3.20 18.79 -12.75
CA ILE A 149 3.26 19.43 -11.44
C ILE A 149 3.66 18.40 -10.37
N SER A 150 4.10 18.86 -9.20
CA SER A 150 4.36 17.97 -8.06
C SER A 150 3.06 17.38 -7.50
N GLU A 151 3.17 16.21 -6.90
CA GLU A 151 2.06 15.55 -6.20
C GLU A 151 1.49 16.47 -5.10
N ALA A 152 2.36 17.13 -4.34
CA ALA A 152 1.98 18.10 -3.30
C ALA A 152 1.18 19.28 -3.86
N GLU A 153 1.58 19.82 -5.01
CA GLU A 153 0.86 20.92 -5.67
C GLU A 153 -0.51 20.45 -6.17
N CYS A 154 -0.59 19.24 -6.72
CA CYS A 154 -1.86 18.64 -7.13
C CYS A 154 -2.82 18.50 -5.94
N ILE A 155 -2.34 17.92 -4.82
CA ILE A 155 -3.12 17.77 -3.58
C ILE A 155 -3.65 19.14 -3.12
N ARG A 156 -2.77 20.16 -3.04
CA ARG A 156 -3.17 21.49 -2.61
C ARG A 156 -4.24 22.10 -3.51
N ARG A 157 -4.08 22.05 -4.83
CA ARG A 157 -5.05 22.60 -5.80
C ARG A 157 -6.43 21.98 -5.63
N GLU A 158 -6.48 20.66 -5.51
CA GLU A 158 -7.72 19.92 -5.33
C GLU A 158 -8.40 20.25 -3.99
N LEU A 159 -7.66 20.24 -2.88
CA LEU A 159 -8.20 20.57 -1.56
C LEU A 159 -8.73 22.01 -1.50
N VAL A 160 -8.02 22.96 -2.09
CA VAL A 160 -8.47 24.36 -2.17
C VAL A 160 -9.71 24.47 -3.04
N ALA A 161 -9.78 23.79 -4.18
CA ALA A 161 -10.96 23.75 -5.04
C ALA A 161 -12.18 23.14 -4.34
N MET A 162 -11.97 22.23 -3.39
CA MET A 162 -13.01 21.63 -2.54
C MET A 162 -13.41 22.54 -1.35
N GLY A 163 -12.70 23.64 -1.10
CA GLY A 163 -13.06 24.63 -0.08
C GLY A 163 -12.16 24.65 1.17
N ILE A 164 -11.07 23.88 1.23
CA ILE A 164 -10.11 23.97 2.33
C ILE A 164 -9.30 25.27 2.20
N ASP A 165 -9.17 26.04 3.30
CA ASP A 165 -8.39 27.29 3.30
C ASP A 165 -6.91 26.98 2.96
N LYS A 166 -6.42 27.64 1.91
CA LYS A 166 -5.03 27.53 1.45
C LYS A 166 -4.01 27.81 2.56
N LYS A 167 -4.34 28.67 3.52
CA LYS A 167 -3.46 29.02 4.64
C LYS A 167 -3.19 27.86 5.59
N ARG A 168 -4.07 26.85 5.60
CA ARG A 168 -3.88 25.63 6.39
C ARG A 168 -2.97 24.62 5.70
N ILE A 169 -2.62 24.80 4.41
CA ILE A 169 -1.95 23.80 3.59
C ILE A 169 -0.50 24.20 3.34
N TYR A 170 0.42 23.53 4.01
CA TYR A 170 1.87 23.58 3.77
C TYR A 170 2.23 22.65 2.62
N ILE A 171 3.23 23.02 1.82
CA ILE A 171 3.70 22.21 0.68
C ILE A 171 5.10 21.66 0.98
N GLU A 172 5.23 20.37 0.74
CA GLU A 172 6.50 19.66 0.64
C GLU A 172 6.56 19.02 -0.76
N ASN A 173 7.40 19.52 -1.66
CA ASN A 173 7.44 19.11 -3.07
C ASN A 173 8.84 18.66 -3.54
N GLN A 174 9.70 18.26 -2.61
CA GLN A 174 11.10 17.86 -2.87
C GLN A 174 11.28 16.33 -2.79
N SER A 175 10.44 15.65 -2.02
CA SER A 175 10.56 14.23 -1.73
C SER A 175 10.36 13.37 -2.97
N VAL A 176 11.14 12.28 -3.08
CA VAL A 176 11.06 11.28 -4.16
C VAL A 176 10.67 9.88 -3.66
N ASN A 177 10.45 9.72 -2.35
CA ASN A 177 10.03 8.47 -1.73
C ASN A 177 9.35 8.73 -0.38
N THR A 178 8.73 7.68 0.20
CA THR A 178 7.96 7.83 1.45
C THR A 178 8.81 8.22 2.67
N ALA A 179 10.07 7.78 2.72
CA ALA A 179 10.97 8.16 3.83
C ALA A 179 11.25 9.66 3.79
N GLU A 180 11.49 10.22 2.61
CA GLU A 180 11.68 11.64 2.41
C GLU A 180 10.39 12.43 2.63
N ASN A 181 9.21 11.90 2.19
CA ASN A 181 7.93 12.53 2.51
C ASN A 181 7.80 12.77 4.02
N MET A 182 8.11 11.77 4.85
CA MET A 182 8.01 11.90 6.30
C MET A 182 9.11 12.80 6.89
N ALA A 183 10.35 12.65 6.42
CA ALA A 183 11.46 13.46 6.92
C ALA A 183 11.27 14.96 6.63
N PHE A 184 10.85 15.30 5.40
CA PHE A 184 10.64 16.70 5.02
C PHE A 184 9.35 17.27 5.63
N SER A 185 8.31 16.44 5.84
CA SER A 185 7.13 16.85 6.60
C SER A 185 7.50 17.12 8.07
N ALA A 186 8.33 16.29 8.69
CA ALA A 186 8.81 16.51 10.06
C ALA A 186 9.59 17.83 10.19
N ALA A 187 10.41 18.18 9.20
CA ALA A 187 11.11 19.46 9.16
C ALA A 187 10.16 20.67 9.06
N ILE A 188 9.04 20.53 8.33
CA ILE A 188 7.99 21.55 8.30
C ILE A 188 7.29 21.65 9.65
N ILE A 189 6.94 20.51 10.27
CA ILE A 189 6.30 20.45 11.59
C ILE A 189 7.15 21.16 12.63
N GLU A 190 8.46 20.88 12.67
CA GLU A 190 9.39 21.51 13.59
C GLU A 190 9.51 23.02 13.34
N ARG A 191 9.69 23.44 12.09
CA ARG A 191 9.85 24.86 11.71
C ARG A 191 8.63 25.70 12.03
N GLU A 192 7.43 25.15 11.79
CA GLU A 192 6.16 25.89 11.96
C GLU A 192 5.53 25.67 13.36
N GLY A 193 6.14 24.85 14.21
CA GLY A 193 5.63 24.53 15.56
C GLY A 193 4.31 23.78 15.54
N LEU A 194 4.10 22.87 14.55
CA LEU A 194 2.88 22.10 14.38
C LEU A 194 2.88 20.87 15.31
N PRO A 195 1.70 20.26 15.58
CA PRO A 195 1.60 19.02 16.34
C PRO A 195 2.45 17.89 15.73
N THR A 196 3.20 17.17 16.58
CA THR A 196 4.02 16.01 16.18
C THR A 196 3.24 14.73 16.06
N THR A 197 1.99 14.67 16.58
CA THR A 197 1.03 13.63 16.23
C THR A 197 0.52 13.93 14.82
N VAL A 198 0.65 12.95 13.92
CA VAL A 198 0.32 13.16 12.50
C VAL A 198 -0.82 12.23 12.05
N ALA A 199 -1.85 12.80 11.46
CA ALA A 199 -2.91 12.07 10.77
C ALA A 199 -2.45 11.77 9.32
N VAL A 200 -1.90 10.58 9.10
CA VAL A 200 -1.34 10.19 7.80
C VAL A 200 -2.44 9.76 6.84
N VAL A 201 -2.67 10.56 5.81
CA VAL A 201 -3.64 10.24 4.75
C VAL A 201 -2.96 9.46 3.64
N SER A 202 -3.31 8.18 3.53
CA SER A 202 -2.78 7.28 2.51
C SER A 202 -3.69 6.06 2.30
N ASP A 203 -3.38 5.24 1.29
CA ASP A 203 -4.06 3.95 1.12
C ASP A 203 -3.86 3.03 2.33
N ASN A 204 -4.88 2.25 2.67
CA ASN A 204 -4.85 1.33 3.82
C ASN A 204 -3.64 0.39 3.80
N PHE A 205 -3.26 -0.14 2.62
CA PHE A 205 -2.10 -1.02 2.50
C PHE A 205 -0.77 -0.31 2.82
N HIS A 206 -0.72 1.03 2.73
CA HIS A 206 0.50 1.81 2.89
C HIS A 206 0.71 2.35 4.31
N GLN A 207 -0.30 2.30 5.18
CA GLN A 207 -0.28 2.92 6.51
C GLN A 207 0.86 2.40 7.40
N LEU A 208 1.10 1.09 7.44
CA LEU A 208 2.18 0.51 8.25
C LEU A 208 3.57 1.07 7.87
N ARG A 209 3.87 1.17 6.56
CA ARG A 209 5.18 1.69 6.14
C ARG A 209 5.29 3.19 6.40
N ALA A 210 4.22 3.93 6.19
CA ALA A 210 4.16 5.35 6.50
C ALA A 210 4.37 5.61 8.01
N SER A 211 3.73 4.83 8.90
CA SER A 211 3.90 4.95 10.35
C SER A 211 5.32 4.62 10.80
N ILE A 212 5.95 3.59 10.22
CA ILE A 212 7.37 3.25 10.50
C ILE A 212 8.29 4.44 10.15
N PHE A 213 8.10 5.07 9.00
CA PHE A 213 8.92 6.22 8.61
C PHE A 213 8.62 7.47 9.45
N ALA A 214 7.35 7.71 9.80
CA ALA A 214 6.96 8.77 10.71
C ALA A 214 7.65 8.63 12.08
N ALA A 215 7.57 7.43 12.68
CA ALA A 215 8.20 7.14 13.97
C ALA A 215 9.73 7.37 13.96
N ARG A 216 10.42 7.08 12.85
CA ARG A 216 11.85 7.36 12.69
C ARG A 216 12.19 8.86 12.65
N CYS A 217 11.22 9.67 12.26
CA CYS A 217 11.33 11.14 12.27
C CYS A 217 10.81 11.76 13.57
N GLY A 218 10.52 10.96 14.60
CA GLY A 218 10.00 11.44 15.89
C GLY A 218 8.53 11.84 15.85
N LEU A 219 7.77 11.42 14.82
CA LEU A 219 6.34 11.69 14.68
C LEU A 219 5.51 10.50 15.19
N ASP A 220 4.40 10.80 15.85
CA ASP A 220 3.42 9.80 16.29
C ASP A 220 2.30 9.70 15.24
N ALA A 221 2.29 8.62 14.47
CA ALA A 221 1.40 8.49 13.33
C ALA A 221 0.07 7.84 13.68
N ARG A 222 -1.02 8.48 13.25
CA ARG A 222 -2.38 7.96 13.22
C ARG A 222 -2.81 7.77 11.77
N SER A 223 -3.68 6.82 11.52
CA SER A 223 -4.13 6.45 10.18
C SER A 223 -5.41 7.18 9.78
N VAL A 224 -5.36 7.89 8.65
CA VAL A 224 -6.55 8.31 7.89
C VAL A 224 -6.52 7.55 6.57
N GLY A 225 -6.96 6.31 6.62
CA GLY A 225 -6.89 5.39 5.49
C GLY A 225 -7.93 5.67 4.41
N CYS A 226 -7.55 5.45 3.15
CA CYS A 226 -8.50 5.37 2.05
C CYS A 226 -8.45 3.98 1.39
N SER A 227 -9.60 3.56 0.85
CA SER A 227 -9.71 2.28 0.14
C SER A 227 -9.17 2.42 -1.28
N SER A 228 -8.28 1.52 -1.66
CA SER A 228 -7.83 1.40 -3.04
C SER A 228 -8.91 0.81 -3.93
N HIS A 229 -8.84 1.09 -5.22
CA HIS A 229 -9.74 0.48 -6.20
C HIS A 229 -9.69 -1.05 -6.10
N TRP A 230 -10.86 -1.71 -6.08
CA TRP A 230 -11.00 -3.16 -5.84
C TRP A 230 -10.08 -4.04 -6.70
N MET A 231 -9.84 -3.64 -7.95
CA MET A 231 -9.01 -4.35 -8.90
C MET A 231 -7.50 -4.21 -8.59
N LEU A 232 -7.08 -3.07 -8.06
CA LEU A 232 -5.68 -2.75 -7.78
C LEU A 232 -5.25 -3.16 -6.36
N GLY A 233 -6.17 -3.07 -5.40
CA GLY A 233 -5.91 -3.30 -3.98
C GLY A 233 -5.09 -4.56 -3.70
N PRO A 234 -5.52 -5.77 -4.08
CA PRO A 234 -4.82 -7.01 -3.74
C PRO A 234 -3.36 -7.05 -4.23
N GLY A 235 -3.10 -6.57 -5.44
CA GLY A 235 -1.74 -6.48 -5.96
C GLY A 235 -0.87 -5.48 -5.18
N TYR A 236 -1.43 -4.34 -4.76
CA TYR A 236 -0.71 -3.36 -3.94
C TYR A 236 -0.46 -3.86 -2.53
N TRP A 237 -1.40 -4.58 -1.90
CA TRP A 237 -1.19 -5.21 -0.59
C TRP A 237 -0.01 -6.18 -0.62
N THR A 238 0.04 -7.05 -1.63
CA THR A 238 1.14 -8.00 -1.78
C THR A 238 2.46 -7.31 -2.13
N ARG A 239 2.44 -6.25 -2.96
CA ARG A 239 3.62 -5.41 -3.23
C ARG A 239 4.16 -4.77 -1.95
N GLU A 240 3.28 -4.32 -1.08
CA GLU A 240 3.66 -3.65 0.15
C GLU A 240 4.43 -4.58 1.11
N VAL A 241 4.08 -5.87 1.15
CA VAL A 241 4.86 -6.88 1.88
C VAL A 241 6.33 -6.89 1.43
N LEU A 242 6.56 -6.85 0.11
CA LEU A 242 7.92 -6.80 -0.44
C LEU A 242 8.61 -5.45 -0.16
N ALA A 243 7.86 -4.35 -0.21
CA ALA A 243 8.37 -3.01 0.06
C ALA A 243 8.80 -2.85 1.53
N LEU A 244 8.04 -3.39 2.49
CA LEU A 244 8.42 -3.45 3.90
C LEU A 244 9.69 -4.28 4.12
N GLY A 245 9.78 -5.46 3.48
CA GLY A 245 10.99 -6.28 3.52
C GLY A 245 12.22 -5.55 2.96
N ALA A 246 12.07 -4.85 1.84
CA ALA A 246 13.14 -4.06 1.23
C ALA A 246 13.56 -2.86 2.11
N ALA A 247 12.59 -2.18 2.74
CA ALA A 247 12.85 -1.09 3.68
C ALA A 247 13.66 -1.61 4.89
N PHE A 248 13.27 -2.75 5.45
CA PHE A 248 13.99 -3.36 6.57
C PHE A 248 15.44 -3.74 6.20
N ILE A 249 15.67 -4.34 5.02
CA ILE A 249 17.02 -4.74 4.57
C ILE A 249 17.92 -3.51 4.32
N ARG A 250 17.36 -2.41 3.83
CA ARG A 250 18.10 -1.16 3.56
C ARG A 250 18.34 -0.31 4.81
N GLY A 251 17.85 -0.74 5.98
CA GLY A 251 17.98 0.01 7.23
C GLY A 251 17.04 1.23 7.32
N TYR A 252 16.04 1.26 6.46
CA TYR A 252 14.98 2.26 6.51
C TYR A 252 13.91 1.87 7.51
#